data_d4ef9fcb9a7c12aab1fcbd51bcb617b6
#
_entry.id   d4ef9fcb9a7c12aab1fcbd51bcb617b6
#
_cell.length_a   1.000
_cell.length_b   1.000
_cell.length_c   1.000
_cell.angle_alpha   90.00
_cell.angle_beta   90.00
_cell.angle_gamma   90.00
#
_symmetry.space_group_name_H-M   'P 1'
#
loop_
_entity.id
_entity.type
_entity.pdbx_description
1 polymer ?
#
loop_
_entity_poly.entity_id
_entity_poly.type
_entity_poly.pdbx_seq_one_letter_code
_entity_poly.pdbx_strand_id
1 'polypeptide(L)'
;MQHPSGLRCDDGVAAPAHWTRERLDSWKEVAQFFRREVRTVQLWEKNEGLPVRRQLHKKLGSVYAYRRELEEWWIARSAINTGYRPAPEGPCPHRRKVEPVQEYTDSDLPRILVLPFDVTHPVHERGLVRQNVERFAEGLREDLVIELRRLSLNPIFLPGKTASFPEMSSPVFMKNMAKEFGASFVVTGSVRYSGNQARVSVQLIRGEDSTCCWSERYELALENAFDRQSEFALRISQAITQESLHRVKVRQQDYGSSHTPAYHACEMGFYFWSQRSKSALMKALGYFQDAITLDPKCACAYAGLADTYVSLSYNYLLPSQYAALLAKAAVETALRLDPESLQVQNSLINLLINCTWDWAAAERRTLELIDSGKMDARTLQLYSTLMISQGRHDEAISLALHGYRLEPLSDWINGQVALAYFYAGDYSNTLSFVRHTIELQPQFMMGHALLGRTEVERGNWDQAILALNRGLELSKHSPCILALLAYAHAAAGDVAKANSLLLELGEGRSSDCFPAYDVSAVHAVLKQEGQALQNIHRAYDTRDMKTIFVNHDPRFASLRNTLRFQQIASSISAA
;
A
#
# COMPACT_ATOMS: atom_id res chain seq x y z
N MET A 1 -29.57 46.12 -22.37
CA MET A 1 -29.09 46.07 -23.77
C MET A 1 -28.36 44.75 -23.96
N GLN A 2 -29.01 43.92 -24.72
CA GLN A 2 -28.55 42.93 -25.70
C GLN A 2 -27.54 41.84 -25.29
N HIS A 3 -28.09 40.64 -25.09
CA HIS A 3 -27.40 39.37 -25.32
C HIS A 3 -27.00 39.23 -26.80
N PRO A 4 -25.93 38.53 -27.13
CA PRO A 4 -25.87 37.82 -28.40
C PRO A 4 -26.18 36.32 -28.23
N SER A 5 -27.19 35.97 -28.94
CA SER A 5 -27.63 34.58 -29.27
C SER A 5 -26.69 33.92 -30.28
N GLY A 6 -26.50 32.62 -30.12
CA GLY A 6 -26.42 31.73 -31.28
C GLY A 6 -25.03 31.33 -31.73
N LEU A 7 -24.60 30.11 -31.35
CA LEU A 7 -23.80 29.27 -32.24
C LEU A 7 -24.44 27.88 -32.27
N ARG A 8 -25.16 27.62 -33.37
CA ARG A 8 -25.47 26.27 -33.83
C ARG A 8 -24.20 25.70 -34.43
N CYS A 9 -23.80 24.54 -33.98
CA CYS A 9 -22.92 23.65 -34.73
C CYS A 9 -23.63 22.31 -34.84
N ASP A 10 -24.37 22.14 -35.95
CA ASP A 10 -24.65 20.87 -36.58
C ASP A 10 -23.40 20.51 -37.38
N ASP A 11 -22.55 19.63 -36.85
CA ASP A 11 -21.58 18.90 -37.64
C ASP A 11 -21.65 17.44 -37.22
N GLY A 12 -22.20 16.65 -38.13
CA GLY A 12 -22.35 15.20 -38.04
C GLY A 12 -20.98 14.49 -38.10
N VAL A 13 -20.21 14.59 -37.05
CA VAL A 13 -19.03 13.76 -36.85
C VAL A 13 -19.42 12.63 -35.90
N ALA A 14 -19.46 11.41 -36.43
CA ALA A 14 -19.65 10.20 -35.64
C ALA A 14 -18.53 10.14 -34.57
N ALA A 15 -18.93 10.13 -33.29
CA ALA A 15 -18.00 9.99 -32.17
C ALA A 15 -17.21 8.69 -32.30
N PRO A 16 -15.90 8.66 -31.97
CA PRO A 16 -15.09 7.46 -32.00
C PRO A 16 -15.69 6.36 -31.13
N ALA A 17 -15.62 5.11 -31.56
CA ALA A 17 -16.29 3.95 -30.94
C ALA A 17 -15.94 3.69 -29.46
N HIS A 18 -14.86 4.28 -28.91
CA HIS A 18 -14.48 4.19 -27.51
C HIS A 18 -15.24 5.17 -26.59
N TRP A 19 -15.91 6.20 -27.13
CA TRP A 19 -16.72 7.13 -26.36
C TRP A 19 -18.09 6.59 -25.94
N THR A 20 -18.54 5.52 -26.58
CA THR A 20 -19.87 4.93 -26.31
C THR A 20 -19.94 4.12 -25.03
N ARG A 21 -18.82 3.70 -24.44
CA ARG A 21 -18.77 2.93 -23.18
C ARG A 21 -18.85 3.77 -21.90
N GLU A 22 -18.69 5.08 -22.00
CA GLU A 22 -18.66 5.99 -20.84
C GLU A 22 -19.86 6.96 -20.79
N ARG A 23 -20.86 6.72 -21.61
CA ARG A 23 -22.04 7.57 -21.70
C ARG A 23 -23.15 7.03 -20.79
N LEU A 24 -23.71 7.94 -19.99
CA LEU A 24 -24.88 7.72 -19.14
C LEU A 24 -26.09 8.35 -19.83
N ASP A 25 -27.14 7.57 -20.13
CA ASP A 25 -28.20 7.98 -21.02
C ASP A 25 -29.52 8.39 -20.32
N SER A 26 -29.48 8.54 -19.00
CA SER A 26 -30.64 8.92 -18.22
C SER A 26 -30.30 9.64 -16.92
N TRP A 27 -31.23 10.45 -16.41
CA TRP A 27 -31.14 11.02 -15.07
C TRP A 27 -30.94 9.98 -13.97
N LYS A 28 -31.48 8.79 -14.17
CA LYS A 28 -31.35 7.69 -13.20
C LYS A 28 -29.92 7.18 -13.14
N GLU A 29 -29.25 7.05 -14.28
CA GLU A 29 -27.85 6.62 -14.36
C GLU A 29 -26.90 7.70 -13.83
N VAL A 30 -27.14 8.98 -14.14
CA VAL A 30 -26.38 10.10 -13.59
C VAL A 30 -26.55 10.17 -12.06
N ALA A 31 -27.75 9.97 -11.55
CA ALA A 31 -28.01 9.93 -10.12
C ALA A 31 -27.34 8.74 -9.43
N GLN A 32 -27.36 7.57 -10.08
CA GLN A 32 -26.68 6.37 -9.60
C GLN A 32 -25.15 6.53 -9.56
N PHE A 33 -24.57 7.20 -10.57
CA PHE A 33 -23.16 7.52 -10.63
C PHE A 33 -22.69 8.29 -9.39
N PHE A 34 -23.46 9.32 -8.98
CA PHE A 34 -23.15 10.11 -7.78
C PHE A 34 -23.70 9.51 -6.48
N ARG A 35 -24.41 8.38 -6.53
CA ARG A 35 -25.13 7.78 -5.38
C ARG A 35 -26.07 8.79 -4.72
N ARG A 36 -26.83 9.52 -5.52
CA ARG A 36 -27.78 10.54 -5.08
C ARG A 36 -29.16 10.33 -5.73
N GLU A 37 -30.16 11.03 -5.22
CA GLU A 37 -31.48 11.04 -5.83
C GLU A 37 -31.50 11.85 -7.13
N VAL A 38 -32.37 11.47 -8.07
CA VAL A 38 -32.53 12.16 -9.36
C VAL A 38 -32.77 13.65 -9.16
N ARG A 39 -33.60 14.03 -8.19
CA ARG A 39 -33.91 15.43 -7.86
C ARG A 39 -32.65 16.22 -7.48
N THR A 40 -31.74 15.61 -6.78
CA THR A 40 -30.47 16.24 -6.35
C THR A 40 -29.58 16.55 -7.55
N VAL A 41 -29.38 15.62 -8.46
CA VAL A 41 -28.53 15.84 -9.65
C VAL A 41 -29.15 16.83 -10.64
N GLN A 42 -30.49 16.87 -10.72
CA GLN A 42 -31.19 17.90 -11.50
C GLN A 42 -31.03 19.31 -10.91
N LEU A 43 -30.99 19.45 -9.58
CA LEU A 43 -30.67 20.70 -8.91
C LEU A 43 -29.23 21.13 -9.18
N TRP A 44 -28.29 20.20 -9.23
CA TRP A 44 -26.90 20.48 -9.57
C TRP A 44 -26.74 20.93 -11.04
N GLU A 45 -27.48 20.33 -11.98
CA GLU A 45 -27.50 20.83 -13.36
C GLU A 45 -27.98 22.30 -13.41
N LYS A 46 -29.07 22.59 -12.70
CA LYS A 46 -29.70 23.90 -12.72
C LYS A 46 -28.90 24.98 -12.01
N ASN A 47 -28.31 24.67 -10.86
CA ASN A 47 -27.72 25.65 -9.95
C ASN A 47 -26.21 25.68 -9.98
N GLU A 48 -25.56 24.59 -10.36
CA GLU A 48 -24.14 24.37 -10.21
C GLU A 48 -23.44 23.92 -11.51
N GLY A 49 -24.19 23.88 -12.63
CA GLY A 49 -23.62 23.60 -13.95
C GLY A 49 -23.12 22.17 -14.16
N LEU A 50 -23.82 21.18 -13.57
CA LEU A 50 -23.51 19.75 -13.83
C LEU A 50 -23.56 19.48 -15.36
N PRO A 51 -22.51 18.92 -16.00
CA PRO A 51 -22.43 18.78 -17.45
C PRO A 51 -23.34 17.67 -17.99
N VAL A 52 -24.63 18.00 -18.17
CA VAL A 52 -25.64 17.12 -18.74
C VAL A 52 -26.14 17.71 -20.06
N ARG A 53 -26.20 16.88 -21.09
CA ARG A 53 -26.64 17.25 -22.42
C ARG A 53 -28.04 16.75 -22.69
N ARG A 54 -28.80 17.46 -23.55
CA ARG A 54 -30.17 17.11 -23.90
C ARG A 54 -30.25 16.68 -25.35
N GLN A 55 -30.86 15.52 -25.60
CA GLN A 55 -31.14 15.06 -26.94
C GLN A 55 -32.65 15.27 -27.23
N LEU A 56 -32.93 16.10 -28.22
CA LEU A 56 -34.30 16.42 -28.60
C LEU A 56 -34.88 15.31 -29.51
N HIS A 57 -35.85 14.58 -29.00
CA HIS A 57 -36.67 13.68 -29.78
C HIS A 57 -38.08 14.25 -29.95
N LYS A 58 -38.78 13.89 -31.04
CA LYS A 58 -40.08 14.48 -31.44
C LYS A 58 -41.19 14.43 -30.37
N LYS A 59 -41.06 13.72 -29.26
CA LYS A 59 -42.06 13.66 -28.19
C LYS A 59 -41.57 13.67 -26.75
N LEU A 60 -40.29 13.40 -26.48
CA LEU A 60 -39.72 13.43 -25.13
C LEU A 60 -38.20 13.69 -25.23
N GLY A 61 -37.69 14.70 -24.54
CA GLY A 61 -36.24 14.97 -24.46
C GLY A 61 -35.55 13.96 -23.53
N SER A 62 -34.58 13.21 -24.03
CA SER A 62 -33.67 12.41 -23.21
C SER A 62 -32.46 13.21 -22.83
N VAL A 63 -31.83 12.85 -21.69
CA VAL A 63 -30.60 13.46 -21.22
C VAL A 63 -29.47 12.45 -21.28
N TYR A 64 -28.26 12.92 -21.51
CA TYR A 64 -27.07 12.11 -21.42
C TYR A 64 -25.89 12.93 -20.88
N ALA A 65 -24.94 12.22 -20.26
CA ALA A 65 -23.70 12.80 -19.76
C ALA A 65 -22.54 11.82 -19.98
N TYR A 66 -21.32 12.33 -20.05
CA TYR A 66 -20.13 11.49 -20.11
C TYR A 66 -19.51 11.38 -18.71
N ARG A 67 -19.15 10.19 -18.32
CA ARG A 67 -18.62 9.87 -17.00
C ARG A 67 -17.43 10.75 -16.64
N ARG A 68 -16.48 10.93 -17.55
CA ARG A 68 -15.31 11.76 -17.38
C ARG A 68 -15.66 13.24 -17.10
N GLU A 69 -16.61 13.81 -17.80
CA GLU A 69 -17.05 15.18 -17.58
C GLU A 69 -17.75 15.36 -16.22
N LEU A 70 -18.45 14.33 -15.77
CA LEU A 70 -19.06 14.33 -14.44
C LEU A 70 -18.02 14.22 -13.32
N GLU A 71 -16.95 13.45 -13.53
CA GLU A 71 -15.82 13.34 -12.60
C GLU A 71 -15.05 14.67 -12.52
N GLU A 72 -14.71 15.28 -13.64
CA GLU A 72 -14.03 16.57 -13.71
C GLU A 72 -14.87 17.68 -13.04
N TRP A 73 -16.17 17.70 -13.28
CA TRP A 73 -17.09 18.64 -12.62
C TRP A 73 -17.15 18.41 -11.10
N TRP A 74 -17.20 17.15 -10.66
CA TRP A 74 -17.23 16.80 -9.24
C TRP A 74 -15.97 17.25 -8.50
N ILE A 75 -14.81 17.06 -9.11
CA ILE A 75 -13.51 17.53 -8.60
C ILE A 75 -13.51 19.05 -8.49
N ALA A 76 -13.91 19.77 -9.54
CA ALA A 76 -13.96 21.21 -9.54
C ALA A 76 -14.95 21.77 -8.50
N ARG A 77 -16.11 21.13 -8.32
CA ARG A 77 -17.11 21.50 -7.32
C ARG A 77 -16.57 21.31 -5.89
N SER A 78 -15.83 20.22 -5.66
CA SER A 78 -15.23 19.95 -4.35
C SER A 78 -14.20 21.02 -3.99
N ALA A 79 -13.43 21.51 -4.94
CA ALA A 79 -12.47 22.60 -4.76
C ALA A 79 -13.16 23.94 -4.41
N ILE A 80 -14.33 24.22 -4.99
CA ILE A 80 -15.10 25.46 -4.71
C ILE A 80 -15.71 25.41 -3.28
N ASN A 81 -16.19 24.26 -2.84
CA ASN A 81 -16.83 24.11 -1.52
C ASN A 81 -15.83 24.12 -0.35
N THR A 82 -14.54 23.91 -0.59
CA THR A 82 -13.49 23.97 0.43
C THR A 82 -12.91 25.36 0.66
N GLY A 83 -13.42 26.39 -0.01
CA GLY A 83 -12.98 27.78 0.20
C GLY A 83 -11.54 28.07 -0.31
N TYR A 84 -10.97 27.18 -1.10
CA TYR A 84 -9.64 27.36 -1.67
C TYR A 84 -9.69 28.40 -2.81
N ARG A 85 -9.27 29.64 -2.53
CA ARG A 85 -8.89 30.61 -3.55
C ARG A 85 -7.43 30.38 -3.90
N PRO A 86 -7.07 30.04 -5.15
CA PRO A 86 -5.67 30.04 -5.55
C PRO A 86 -5.11 31.45 -5.40
N ALA A 87 -3.98 31.57 -4.68
CA ALA A 87 -3.23 32.80 -4.60
C ALA A 87 -2.75 33.22 -6.02
N PRO A 88 -2.67 34.51 -6.33
CA PRO A 88 -2.22 34.97 -7.63
C PRO A 88 -0.80 34.48 -7.90
N GLU A 89 -0.58 33.96 -9.09
CA GLU A 89 0.69 33.42 -9.57
C GLU A 89 1.76 34.54 -9.59
N GLY A 90 2.68 34.46 -8.60
CA GLY A 90 3.98 35.12 -8.70
C GLY A 90 4.96 34.15 -9.37
N PRO A 91 5.93 34.64 -10.15
CA PRO A 91 6.84 33.76 -10.86
C PRO A 91 7.77 33.04 -9.89
N CYS A 92 7.52 31.76 -9.69
CA CYS A 92 8.43 30.83 -8.98
C CYS A 92 9.50 30.37 -10.00
N PRO A 93 10.81 30.56 -9.74
CA PRO A 93 11.85 30.36 -10.77
C PRO A 93 12.14 28.90 -11.17
N HIS A 94 11.44 27.93 -10.68
CA HIS A 94 11.72 26.50 -10.95
C HIS A 94 10.51 25.64 -11.32
N ARG A 95 9.43 26.24 -11.85
CA ARG A 95 8.41 25.44 -12.54
C ARG A 95 8.94 25.00 -13.91
N ARG A 96 9.72 23.92 -13.95
CA ARG A 96 9.71 23.09 -15.15
C ARG A 96 8.30 22.50 -15.27
N LYS A 97 7.62 22.80 -16.38
CA LYS A 97 6.41 22.08 -16.78
C LYS A 97 6.74 20.61 -16.74
N VAL A 98 6.11 19.87 -15.85
CA VAL A 98 5.99 18.43 -16.00
C VAL A 98 5.11 18.30 -17.24
N GLU A 99 5.71 18.04 -18.39
CA GLU A 99 4.96 17.57 -19.55
C GLU A 99 4.18 16.33 -19.11
N PRO A 100 2.94 16.14 -19.62
CA PRO A 100 2.22 14.93 -19.30
C PRO A 100 3.15 13.77 -19.66
N VAL A 101 3.52 12.99 -18.63
CA VAL A 101 4.30 11.79 -18.81
C VAL A 101 3.58 11.01 -19.89
N GLN A 102 4.25 10.80 -21.02
CA GLN A 102 3.79 9.95 -22.09
C GLN A 102 3.22 8.70 -21.42
N GLU A 103 1.96 8.38 -21.72
CA GLU A 103 1.36 7.11 -21.33
C GLU A 103 2.36 6.02 -21.72
N TYR A 104 3.16 5.57 -20.75
CA TYR A 104 3.86 4.32 -20.91
C TYR A 104 2.78 3.27 -21.03
N THR A 105 2.57 2.82 -22.23
CA THR A 105 1.82 1.62 -22.51
C THR A 105 2.35 0.55 -21.57
N ASP A 106 1.47 0.09 -20.69
CA ASP A 106 1.63 -0.98 -19.74
C ASP A 106 2.60 -2.02 -20.31
N SER A 107 3.64 -2.40 -19.57
CA SER A 107 4.62 -3.38 -20.02
C SER A 107 3.87 -4.56 -20.64
N ASP A 108 4.30 -5.03 -21.82
CA ASP A 108 3.73 -6.16 -22.58
C ASP A 108 3.74 -7.52 -21.82
N LEU A 109 4.01 -7.48 -20.52
CA LEU A 109 4.04 -8.66 -19.65
C LEU A 109 2.66 -8.94 -19.05
N PRO A 110 2.19 -10.20 -19.14
CA PRO A 110 0.89 -10.57 -18.63
C PRO A 110 0.82 -10.43 -17.10
N ARG A 111 -0.19 -9.76 -16.60
CA ARG A 111 -0.53 -9.73 -15.17
C ARG A 111 -1.21 -11.03 -14.78
N ILE A 112 -0.76 -11.68 -13.72
CA ILE A 112 -1.26 -12.97 -13.25
C ILE A 112 -1.83 -12.83 -11.85
N LEU A 113 -3.13 -13.02 -11.70
CA LEU A 113 -3.80 -13.04 -10.40
C LEU A 113 -3.70 -14.44 -9.78
N VAL A 114 -3.10 -14.58 -8.60
CA VAL A 114 -3.00 -15.86 -7.89
C VAL A 114 -4.01 -15.89 -6.75
N LEU A 115 -5.06 -16.69 -6.92
CA LEU A 115 -6.12 -16.87 -5.92
C LEU A 115 -5.68 -17.82 -4.79
N PRO A 116 -6.29 -17.72 -3.59
CA PRO A 116 -6.14 -18.71 -2.53
C PRO A 116 -6.50 -20.12 -3.03
N PHE A 117 -5.72 -21.13 -2.61
CA PHE A 117 -6.02 -22.51 -2.96
C PHE A 117 -7.11 -23.07 -2.04
N ASP A 118 -8.10 -23.71 -2.65
CA ASP A 118 -9.18 -24.36 -1.91
C ASP A 118 -8.67 -25.63 -1.24
N VAL A 119 -8.93 -25.80 0.08
CA VAL A 119 -8.53 -26.96 0.84
C VAL A 119 -9.75 -27.80 1.17
N THR A 120 -9.84 -28.96 0.50
CA THR A 120 -10.95 -29.92 0.71
C THR A 120 -10.47 -31.09 1.55
N HIS A 121 -11.18 -31.39 2.64
CA HIS A 121 -10.85 -32.45 3.58
C HIS A 121 -12.05 -33.41 3.81
N PRO A 122 -11.82 -34.68 4.19
CA PRO A 122 -12.87 -35.58 4.63
C PRO A 122 -13.59 -35.02 5.86
N VAL A 123 -14.92 -35.22 5.93
CA VAL A 123 -15.80 -34.65 6.98
C VAL A 123 -15.39 -35.01 8.41
N HIS A 124 -14.63 -36.10 8.58
CA HIS A 124 -14.27 -36.65 9.87
C HIS A 124 -12.86 -36.30 10.38
N GLU A 125 -12.03 -35.66 9.58
CA GLU A 125 -10.67 -35.26 10.01
C GLU A 125 -10.67 -33.83 10.58
N ARG A 126 -10.47 -33.75 11.91
CA ARG A 126 -10.34 -32.49 12.65
C ARG A 126 -8.97 -32.43 13.33
N GLY A 127 -8.33 -31.27 13.39
CA GLY A 127 -7.14 -31.02 14.21
C GLY A 127 -5.86 -30.66 13.43
N LEU A 128 -4.72 -31.14 13.93
CA LEU A 128 -3.36 -30.77 13.46
C LEU A 128 -3.11 -31.02 11.97
N VAL A 129 -3.65 -32.13 11.42
CA VAL A 129 -3.48 -32.47 10.00
C VAL A 129 -4.10 -31.39 9.11
N ARG A 130 -5.31 -30.94 9.43
CA ARG A 130 -5.98 -29.86 8.71
C ARG A 130 -5.15 -28.59 8.71
N GLN A 131 -4.65 -28.16 9.87
CA GLN A 131 -3.83 -26.95 9.98
C GLN A 131 -2.53 -27.07 9.18
N ASN A 132 -1.91 -28.23 9.13
CA ASN A 132 -0.70 -28.46 8.35
C ASN A 132 -0.98 -28.37 6.83
N VAL A 133 -2.08 -28.98 6.36
CA VAL A 133 -2.46 -28.90 4.93
C VAL A 133 -2.84 -27.47 4.53
N GLU A 134 -3.53 -26.74 5.41
CA GLU A 134 -3.84 -25.34 5.18
C GLU A 134 -2.57 -24.48 5.11
N ARG A 135 -1.58 -24.73 5.99
CA ARG A 135 -0.27 -24.05 5.94
C ARG A 135 0.51 -24.42 4.69
N PHE A 136 0.47 -25.68 4.29
CA PHE A 136 1.11 -26.13 3.05
C PHE A 136 0.49 -25.45 1.81
N ALA A 137 -0.84 -25.40 1.71
CA ALA A 137 -1.54 -24.76 0.61
C ALA A 137 -1.21 -23.25 0.51
N GLU A 138 -1.16 -22.59 1.66
CA GLU A 138 -0.78 -21.16 1.72
C GLU A 138 0.69 -20.96 1.35
N GLY A 139 1.61 -21.75 1.92
CA GLY A 139 3.03 -21.67 1.60
C GLY A 139 3.32 -21.98 0.12
N LEU A 140 2.64 -22.97 -0.46
CA LEU A 140 2.76 -23.27 -1.89
C LEU A 140 2.32 -22.10 -2.78
N ARG A 141 1.24 -21.41 -2.39
CA ARG A 141 0.76 -20.21 -3.08
C ARG A 141 1.77 -19.06 -2.97
N GLU A 142 2.34 -18.86 -1.79
CA GLU A 142 3.37 -17.86 -1.53
C GLU A 142 4.64 -18.10 -2.35
N ASP A 143 5.14 -19.32 -2.33
CA ASP A 143 6.31 -19.72 -3.14
C ASP A 143 6.02 -19.56 -4.65
N LEU A 144 4.79 -19.87 -5.08
CA LEU A 144 4.39 -19.69 -6.48
C LEU A 144 4.42 -18.22 -6.91
N VAL A 145 3.96 -17.30 -6.05
CA VAL A 145 4.03 -15.85 -6.33
C VAL A 145 5.48 -15.39 -6.44
N ILE A 146 6.35 -15.88 -5.55
CA ILE A 146 7.79 -15.57 -5.58
C ILE A 146 8.41 -16.06 -6.90
N GLU A 147 8.13 -17.31 -7.28
CA GLU A 147 8.67 -17.88 -8.52
C GLU A 147 8.13 -17.19 -9.79
N LEU A 148 6.85 -16.78 -9.80
CA LEU A 148 6.28 -16.02 -10.92
C LEU A 148 6.94 -14.64 -11.06
N ARG A 149 7.20 -13.92 -9.95
CA ARG A 149 7.97 -12.67 -9.96
C ARG A 149 9.37 -12.87 -10.49
N ARG A 150 10.02 -13.93 -10.07
CA ARG A 150 11.36 -14.30 -10.53
C ARG A 150 11.42 -14.54 -12.03
N LEU A 151 10.37 -15.05 -12.64
CA LEU A 151 10.26 -15.25 -14.08
C LEU A 151 9.81 -13.98 -14.84
N SER A 152 9.96 -12.81 -14.22
CA SER A 152 9.58 -11.50 -14.77
C SER A 152 8.10 -11.39 -15.14
N LEU A 153 7.25 -12.23 -14.56
CA LEU A 153 5.80 -12.06 -14.60
C LEU A 153 5.37 -11.13 -13.49
N ASN A 154 4.26 -10.44 -13.68
CA ASN A 154 3.71 -9.51 -12.68
C ASN A 154 2.57 -10.19 -11.90
N PRO A 155 2.87 -11.06 -10.91
CA PRO A 155 1.84 -11.75 -10.15
C PRO A 155 1.16 -10.79 -9.17
N ILE A 156 -0.15 -10.86 -9.15
CA ILE A 156 -1.01 -10.17 -8.20
C ILE A 156 -1.41 -11.19 -7.13
N PHE A 157 -1.06 -10.91 -5.89
CA PHE A 157 -1.32 -11.79 -4.76
C PHE A 157 -2.48 -11.28 -3.93
N LEU A 158 -3.52 -12.11 -3.74
CA LEU A 158 -4.61 -11.84 -2.80
C LEU A 158 -4.22 -12.42 -1.43
N PRO A 159 -3.92 -11.60 -0.42
CA PRO A 159 -3.55 -12.10 0.88
C PRO A 159 -4.73 -12.73 1.62
N GLY A 160 -4.48 -13.88 2.26
CA GLY A 160 -5.35 -14.51 3.23
C GLY A 160 -6.42 -15.46 2.69
N LYS A 161 -6.95 -16.29 3.58
CA LYS A 161 -8.20 -17.02 3.39
C LYS A 161 -9.32 -16.00 3.48
N THR A 162 -9.82 -15.52 2.38
CA THR A 162 -11.08 -14.79 2.37
C THR A 162 -12.21 -15.80 2.60
N ALA A 163 -12.61 -15.96 3.85
CA ALA A 163 -13.83 -16.68 4.23
C ALA A 163 -15.10 -16.09 3.56
N SER A 164 -14.93 -15.12 2.68
CA SER A 164 -15.98 -14.29 2.10
C SER A 164 -16.27 -14.58 0.62
N PHE A 165 -15.58 -15.51 -0.02
CA PHE A 165 -15.83 -15.84 -1.43
C PHE A 165 -16.25 -17.30 -1.61
N PRO A 166 -17.51 -17.66 -1.32
CA PRO A 166 -17.99 -19.03 -1.51
C PRO A 166 -18.02 -19.49 -2.97
N GLU A 167 -17.80 -18.58 -3.92
CA GLU A 167 -17.89 -18.82 -5.36
C GLU A 167 -16.54 -18.74 -6.10
N MET A 168 -15.39 -18.93 -5.42
CA MET A 168 -14.05 -18.82 -6.04
C MET A 168 -13.84 -19.75 -7.25
N SER A 169 -14.64 -20.80 -7.40
CA SER A 169 -14.58 -21.71 -8.56
C SER A 169 -15.51 -21.28 -9.71
N SER A 170 -16.29 -20.20 -9.56
CA SER A 170 -17.20 -19.74 -10.59
C SER A 170 -16.47 -19.00 -11.72
N PRO A 171 -16.69 -19.36 -13.01
CA PRO A 171 -16.10 -18.62 -14.13
C PRO A 171 -16.46 -17.13 -14.15
N VAL A 172 -17.67 -16.79 -13.67
CA VAL A 172 -18.12 -15.40 -13.57
C VAL A 172 -17.32 -14.63 -12.52
N PHE A 173 -17.09 -15.26 -11.37
CA PHE A 173 -16.24 -14.68 -10.31
C PHE A 173 -14.82 -14.44 -10.81
N MET A 174 -14.19 -15.43 -11.45
CA MET A 174 -12.83 -15.32 -11.98
C MET A 174 -12.70 -14.22 -13.03
N LYS A 175 -13.68 -14.10 -13.93
CA LYS A 175 -13.73 -13.04 -14.94
C LYS A 175 -13.87 -11.64 -14.31
N ASN A 176 -14.70 -11.51 -13.28
CA ASN A 176 -14.87 -10.24 -12.58
C ASN A 176 -13.60 -9.85 -11.84
N MET A 177 -12.97 -10.79 -11.14
CA MET A 177 -11.71 -10.58 -10.45
C MET A 177 -10.58 -10.21 -11.43
N ALA A 178 -10.45 -10.95 -12.55
CA ALA A 178 -9.47 -10.62 -13.57
C ALA A 178 -9.66 -9.20 -14.11
N LYS A 179 -10.91 -8.78 -14.35
CA LYS A 179 -11.24 -7.44 -14.82
C LYS A 179 -10.95 -6.37 -13.78
N GLU A 180 -11.31 -6.62 -12.52
CA GLU A 180 -11.11 -5.70 -11.41
C GLU A 180 -9.63 -5.40 -11.17
N PHE A 181 -8.79 -6.43 -11.27
CA PHE A 181 -7.36 -6.32 -11.05
C PHE A 181 -6.52 -6.15 -12.32
N GLY A 182 -7.15 -6.03 -13.48
CA GLY A 182 -6.46 -5.91 -14.76
C GLY A 182 -5.57 -7.11 -15.07
N ALA A 183 -5.93 -8.31 -14.58
CA ALA A 183 -5.15 -9.51 -14.77
C ALA A 183 -5.46 -10.18 -16.11
N SER A 184 -4.41 -10.52 -16.86
CA SER A 184 -4.52 -11.28 -18.12
C SER A 184 -4.84 -12.74 -17.87
N PHE A 185 -4.34 -13.27 -16.74
CA PHE A 185 -4.55 -14.66 -16.32
C PHE A 185 -4.87 -14.74 -14.83
N VAL A 186 -5.59 -15.80 -14.45
CA VAL A 186 -5.91 -16.15 -13.07
C VAL A 186 -5.38 -17.56 -12.79
N VAL A 187 -4.57 -17.70 -11.74
CA VAL A 187 -4.15 -18.98 -11.20
C VAL A 187 -5.07 -19.35 -10.06
N THR A 188 -5.68 -20.52 -10.14
CA THR A 188 -6.48 -21.10 -9.07
C THR A 188 -6.03 -22.53 -8.80
N GLY A 189 -6.30 -23.03 -7.60
CA GLY A 189 -5.91 -24.38 -7.25
C GLY A 189 -6.72 -24.97 -6.10
N SER A 190 -6.58 -26.28 -5.92
CA SER A 190 -7.15 -26.98 -4.78
C SER A 190 -6.17 -28.01 -4.22
N VAL A 191 -6.19 -28.16 -2.89
CA VAL A 191 -5.45 -29.20 -2.17
C VAL A 191 -6.45 -30.15 -1.52
N ARG A 192 -6.46 -31.40 -1.96
CA ARG A 192 -7.29 -32.46 -1.38
C ARG A 192 -6.38 -33.45 -0.70
N TYR A 193 -6.70 -33.85 0.50
CA TYR A 193 -5.91 -34.85 1.22
C TYR A 193 -6.76 -35.96 1.80
N SER A 194 -6.15 -37.15 1.94
CA SER A 194 -6.73 -38.32 2.58
C SER A 194 -5.61 -39.15 3.18
N GLY A 195 -5.63 -39.33 4.51
CA GLY A 195 -4.53 -39.95 5.24
C GLY A 195 -3.21 -39.20 5.03
N ASN A 196 -2.17 -39.89 4.56
CA ASN A 196 -0.83 -39.35 4.36
C ASN A 196 -0.59 -38.83 2.91
N GLN A 197 -1.61 -38.80 2.06
CA GLN A 197 -1.48 -38.35 0.67
C GLN A 197 -2.24 -37.04 0.44
N ALA A 198 -1.60 -36.10 -0.24
CA ALA A 198 -2.22 -34.88 -0.74
C ALA A 198 -2.17 -34.86 -2.26
N ARG A 199 -3.24 -34.33 -2.84
CA ARG A 199 -3.36 -34.05 -4.28
C ARG A 199 -3.54 -32.56 -4.46
N VAL A 200 -2.60 -31.94 -5.15
CA VAL A 200 -2.63 -30.54 -5.54
C VAL A 200 -3.07 -30.45 -6.98
N SER A 201 -4.12 -29.69 -7.27
CA SER A 201 -4.56 -29.37 -8.63
C SER A 201 -4.40 -27.87 -8.84
N VAL A 202 -3.76 -27.46 -9.94
CA VAL A 202 -3.54 -26.05 -10.29
C VAL A 202 -4.06 -25.81 -11.71
N GLN A 203 -4.66 -24.66 -11.93
CA GLN A 203 -5.20 -24.24 -13.22
C GLN A 203 -4.79 -22.81 -13.53
N LEU A 204 -4.45 -22.56 -14.79
CA LEU A 204 -4.27 -21.23 -15.36
C LEU A 204 -5.47 -20.89 -16.24
N ILE A 205 -6.16 -19.84 -15.91
CA ILE A 205 -7.42 -19.41 -16.55
C ILE A 205 -7.19 -18.05 -17.19
N ARG A 206 -7.63 -17.87 -18.44
CA ARG A 206 -7.57 -16.59 -19.11
C ARG A 206 -8.62 -15.64 -18.52
N GLY A 207 -8.21 -14.42 -18.15
CA GLY A 207 -9.08 -13.44 -17.50
C GLY A 207 -10.21 -12.92 -18.40
N GLU A 208 -10.01 -12.87 -19.71
CA GLU A 208 -10.95 -12.31 -20.67
C GLU A 208 -12.21 -13.18 -20.84
N ASP A 209 -12.06 -14.48 -21.01
CA ASP A 209 -13.11 -15.43 -21.35
C ASP A 209 -13.29 -16.59 -20.37
N SER A 210 -12.49 -16.60 -19.30
CA SER A 210 -12.46 -17.69 -18.31
C SER A 210 -12.11 -19.07 -18.89
N THR A 211 -11.41 -19.09 -20.02
CA THR A 211 -10.91 -20.34 -20.62
C THR A 211 -9.76 -20.90 -19.81
N CYS A 212 -9.82 -22.18 -19.44
CA CYS A 212 -8.69 -22.88 -18.82
C CYS A 212 -7.61 -23.10 -19.88
N CYS A 213 -6.48 -22.40 -19.74
CA CYS A 213 -5.34 -22.50 -20.66
C CYS A 213 -4.43 -23.66 -20.32
N TRP A 214 -4.31 -23.97 -19.02
CA TRP A 214 -3.47 -25.04 -18.53
C TRP A 214 -4.01 -25.60 -17.22
N SER A 215 -3.85 -26.90 -16.99
CA SER A 215 -4.23 -27.58 -15.74
C SER A 215 -3.33 -28.79 -15.51
N GLU A 216 -2.82 -28.90 -14.29
CA GLU A 216 -1.99 -30.03 -13.89
C GLU A 216 -2.32 -30.49 -12.46
N ARG A 217 -2.04 -31.78 -12.19
CA ARG A 217 -2.25 -32.43 -10.90
C ARG A 217 -0.97 -33.05 -10.40
N TYR A 218 -0.70 -32.85 -9.12
CA TYR A 218 0.46 -33.38 -8.42
C TYR A 218 -0.01 -34.23 -7.24
N GLU A 219 0.60 -35.39 -7.06
CA GLU A 219 0.38 -36.25 -5.91
C GLU A 219 1.65 -36.28 -5.05
N LEU A 220 1.50 -36.10 -3.75
CA LEU A 220 2.62 -36.02 -2.81
C LEU A 220 2.24 -36.63 -1.45
N ALA A 221 3.26 -37.22 -0.77
CA ALA A 221 3.11 -37.63 0.61
C ALA A 221 3.22 -36.40 1.53
N LEU A 222 2.31 -36.27 2.49
CA LEU A 222 2.26 -35.12 3.42
C LEU A 222 3.53 -35.00 4.27
N GLU A 223 4.21 -36.10 4.56
CA GLU A 223 5.47 -36.12 5.30
C GLU A 223 6.58 -35.31 4.63
N ASN A 224 6.60 -35.28 3.30
CA ASN A 224 7.61 -34.57 2.51
C ASN A 224 7.05 -33.32 1.81
N ALA A 225 5.81 -32.94 2.11
CA ALA A 225 5.12 -31.87 1.39
C ALA A 225 5.82 -30.51 1.58
N PHE A 226 6.24 -30.21 2.80
CA PHE A 226 6.92 -28.96 3.12
C PHE A 226 8.33 -28.89 2.52
N ASP A 227 9.08 -30.01 2.54
CA ASP A 227 10.45 -30.07 1.99
C ASP A 227 10.48 -29.89 0.48
N ARG A 228 9.39 -30.24 -0.21
CA ARG A 228 9.27 -30.15 -1.66
C ARG A 228 8.38 -29.01 -2.15
N GLN A 229 7.88 -28.18 -1.25
CA GLN A 229 6.95 -27.09 -1.56
C GLN A 229 7.52 -26.15 -2.61
N SER A 230 8.75 -25.65 -2.43
CA SER A 230 9.42 -24.76 -3.37
C SER A 230 9.72 -25.41 -4.71
N GLU A 231 10.03 -26.72 -4.74
CA GLU A 231 10.19 -27.48 -6.00
C GLU A 231 8.88 -27.50 -6.79
N PHE A 232 7.75 -27.72 -6.12
CA PHE A 232 6.43 -27.68 -6.77
C PHE A 232 6.08 -26.29 -7.27
N ALA A 233 6.33 -25.27 -6.46
CA ALA A 233 6.11 -23.87 -6.86
C ALA A 233 6.91 -23.51 -8.12
N LEU A 234 8.18 -23.91 -8.17
CA LEU A 234 9.04 -23.70 -9.34
C LEU A 234 8.49 -24.41 -10.59
N ARG A 235 8.07 -25.68 -10.48
CA ARG A 235 7.52 -26.43 -11.61
C ARG A 235 6.22 -25.81 -12.13
N ILE A 236 5.34 -25.42 -11.22
CA ILE A 236 4.07 -24.77 -11.56
C ILE A 236 4.33 -23.41 -12.22
N SER A 237 5.24 -22.59 -11.68
CA SER A 237 5.58 -21.28 -12.25
C SER A 237 6.19 -21.37 -13.63
N GLN A 238 7.05 -22.35 -13.88
CA GLN A 238 7.64 -22.61 -15.20
C GLN A 238 6.56 -22.98 -16.24
N ALA A 239 5.62 -23.86 -15.88
CA ALA A 239 4.51 -24.24 -16.75
C ALA A 239 3.59 -23.04 -17.06
N ILE A 240 3.26 -22.25 -16.05
CA ILE A 240 2.47 -21.01 -16.21
C ILE A 240 3.20 -20.03 -17.12
N THR A 241 4.49 -19.87 -16.93
CA THR A 241 5.33 -18.96 -17.75
C THR A 241 5.35 -19.41 -19.20
N GLN A 242 5.58 -20.67 -19.44
CA GLN A 242 5.59 -21.23 -20.80
C GLN A 242 4.25 -21.00 -21.51
N GLU A 243 3.13 -21.23 -20.84
CA GLU A 243 1.80 -21.08 -21.41
C GLU A 243 1.41 -19.61 -21.60
N SER A 244 1.74 -18.73 -20.65
CA SER A 244 1.41 -17.30 -20.71
C SER A 244 2.29 -16.54 -21.72
N LEU A 245 3.54 -16.94 -21.93
CA LEU A 245 4.49 -16.28 -22.82
C LEU A 245 4.44 -16.77 -24.28
N HIS A 246 3.76 -17.87 -24.58
CA HIS A 246 3.59 -18.34 -25.96
C HIS A 246 3.00 -17.29 -26.92
N ARG A 247 2.44 -16.20 -26.38
CA ARG A 247 1.81 -15.11 -27.14
C ARG A 247 2.47 -13.74 -26.97
N VAL A 248 3.45 -13.61 -26.05
CA VAL A 248 4.19 -12.36 -25.85
C VAL A 248 5.64 -12.63 -26.20
N LYS A 249 6.15 -12.01 -27.27
CA LYS A 249 7.58 -12.02 -27.59
C LYS A 249 8.32 -11.27 -26.49
N VAL A 250 8.74 -11.99 -25.46
CA VAL A 250 9.58 -11.43 -24.41
C VAL A 250 10.94 -11.07 -25.03
N ARG A 251 11.31 -9.79 -25.00
CA ARG A 251 12.71 -9.42 -25.06
C ARG A 251 13.37 -10.04 -23.83
N GLN A 252 14.14 -11.11 -24.05
CA GLN A 252 15.14 -11.54 -23.10
C GLN A 252 16.14 -10.40 -22.94
N GLN A 253 15.93 -9.56 -21.93
CA GLN A 253 17.04 -8.83 -21.35
C GLN A 253 17.82 -9.86 -20.53
N ASP A 254 19.11 -9.97 -20.86
CA ASP A 254 20.09 -10.78 -20.15
C ASP A 254 20.13 -10.41 -18.64
N TYR A 255 19.27 -11.03 -17.86
CA TYR A 255 19.47 -11.13 -16.42
C TYR A 255 20.37 -12.35 -16.19
N GLY A 256 21.66 -12.08 -16.13
CA GLY A 256 22.65 -13.09 -15.76
C GLY A 256 22.24 -13.80 -14.47
N SER A 257 22.20 -15.13 -14.52
CA SER A 257 22.23 -16.12 -13.41
C SER A 257 21.40 -15.82 -12.14
N SER A 258 20.11 -15.52 -12.23
CA SER A 258 19.19 -15.29 -11.09
C SER A 258 18.70 -16.58 -10.40
N HIS A 259 19.34 -17.72 -10.60
CA HIS A 259 18.93 -19.03 -10.07
C HIS A 259 19.79 -19.49 -8.89
N THR A 260 20.46 -18.57 -8.18
CA THR A 260 21.31 -18.95 -7.07
C THR A 260 20.50 -19.12 -5.78
N PRO A 261 20.89 -20.05 -4.89
CA PRO A 261 20.29 -20.18 -3.56
C PRO A 261 20.28 -18.85 -2.77
N ALA A 262 21.28 -18.00 -3.00
CA ALA A 262 21.38 -16.67 -2.40
C ALA A 262 20.22 -15.74 -2.85
N TYR A 263 19.86 -15.76 -4.12
CA TYR A 263 18.73 -14.97 -4.63
C TYR A 263 17.41 -15.44 -4.03
N HIS A 264 17.18 -16.75 -3.95
CA HIS A 264 15.98 -17.30 -3.31
C HIS A 264 15.88 -16.89 -1.83
N ALA A 265 16.99 -16.97 -1.09
CA ALA A 265 17.01 -16.49 0.29
C ALA A 265 16.70 -14.99 0.37
N CYS A 266 17.19 -14.19 -0.58
CA CYS A 266 16.90 -12.76 -0.67
C CYS A 266 15.39 -12.50 -0.87
N GLU A 267 14.73 -13.22 -1.79
CA GLU A 267 13.29 -13.11 -2.05
C GLU A 267 12.46 -13.50 -0.81
N MET A 268 12.83 -14.59 -0.13
CA MET A 268 12.21 -14.97 1.14
C MET A 268 12.39 -13.88 2.21
N GLY A 269 13.55 -13.24 2.23
CA GLY A 269 13.82 -12.10 3.09
C GLY A 269 12.84 -10.95 2.84
N PHE A 270 12.59 -10.57 1.58
CA PHE A 270 11.64 -9.52 1.23
C PHE A 270 10.20 -9.90 1.52
N TYR A 271 9.83 -11.13 1.27
CA TYR A 271 8.51 -11.65 1.62
C TYR A 271 8.23 -11.49 3.13
N PHE A 272 9.13 -11.93 4.00
CA PHE A 272 8.94 -11.75 5.44
C PHE A 272 9.04 -10.27 5.86
N TRP A 273 9.90 -9.49 5.23
CA TRP A 273 10.01 -8.07 5.50
C TRP A 273 8.69 -7.33 5.21
N SER A 274 7.95 -7.69 4.17
CA SER A 274 6.67 -7.06 3.82
C SER A 274 5.60 -7.24 4.89
N GLN A 275 5.63 -8.33 5.66
CA GLN A 275 4.65 -8.61 6.72
C GLN A 275 4.78 -7.71 7.96
N ARG A 276 5.88 -7.01 8.15
CA ARG A 276 6.13 -5.99 9.20
C ARG A 276 5.93 -6.44 10.66
N SER A 277 5.56 -7.67 10.95
CA SER A 277 5.48 -8.17 12.32
C SER A 277 6.88 -8.44 12.89
N LYS A 278 7.03 -8.38 14.24
CA LYS A 278 8.30 -8.68 14.90
C LYS A 278 8.89 -10.02 14.45
N SER A 279 8.07 -11.08 14.45
CA SER A 279 8.53 -12.41 14.05
C SER A 279 8.94 -12.48 12.58
N ALA A 280 8.21 -11.80 11.71
CA ALA A 280 8.53 -11.75 10.29
C ALA A 280 9.81 -10.94 10.02
N LEU A 281 10.00 -9.79 10.65
CA LEU A 281 11.23 -9.00 10.51
C LEU A 281 12.47 -9.76 11.00
N MET A 282 12.34 -10.56 12.07
CA MET A 282 13.45 -11.41 12.54
C MET A 282 13.76 -12.54 11.54
N LYS A 283 12.76 -13.14 10.91
CA LYS A 283 12.97 -14.10 9.82
C LYS A 283 13.62 -13.44 8.60
N ALA A 284 13.17 -12.24 8.23
CA ALA A 284 13.76 -11.47 7.13
C ALA A 284 15.26 -11.25 7.34
N LEU A 285 15.66 -10.86 8.56
CA LEU A 285 17.10 -10.74 8.91
C LEU A 285 17.85 -12.05 8.67
N GLY A 286 17.30 -13.19 9.13
CA GLY A 286 17.91 -14.50 8.93
C GLY A 286 18.10 -14.81 7.44
N TYR A 287 17.06 -14.67 6.64
CA TYR A 287 17.12 -14.95 5.20
C TYR A 287 18.10 -14.05 4.45
N PHE A 288 18.17 -12.76 4.78
CA PHE A 288 19.18 -11.88 4.16
C PHE A 288 20.60 -12.24 4.59
N GLN A 289 20.82 -12.67 5.84
CA GLN A 289 22.12 -13.15 6.31
C GLN A 289 22.51 -14.47 5.62
N ASP A 290 21.56 -15.38 5.44
CA ASP A 290 21.76 -16.61 4.68
C ASP A 290 22.12 -16.31 3.22
N ALA A 291 21.42 -15.35 2.59
CA ALA A 291 21.72 -14.92 1.23
C ALA A 291 23.17 -14.37 1.11
N ILE A 292 23.61 -13.56 2.06
CA ILE A 292 24.99 -13.02 2.10
C ILE A 292 26.01 -14.14 2.35
N THR A 293 25.67 -15.14 3.16
CA THR A 293 26.55 -16.29 3.42
C THR A 293 26.73 -17.13 2.16
N LEU A 294 25.65 -17.31 1.38
CA LEU A 294 25.65 -18.05 0.12
C LEU A 294 26.34 -17.29 -1.02
N ASP A 295 26.12 -15.97 -1.08
CA ASP A 295 26.79 -15.07 -2.03
C ASP A 295 27.11 -13.71 -1.37
N PRO A 296 28.35 -13.47 -0.95
CA PRO A 296 28.75 -12.18 -0.36
C PRO A 296 28.65 -10.98 -1.32
N LYS A 297 28.40 -11.21 -2.62
CA LYS A 297 28.19 -10.18 -3.64
C LYS A 297 26.71 -9.90 -3.92
N CYS A 298 25.80 -10.52 -3.20
CA CYS A 298 24.36 -10.32 -3.36
C CYS A 298 23.94 -8.94 -2.86
N ALA A 299 23.96 -7.92 -3.71
CA ALA A 299 23.61 -6.53 -3.37
C ALA A 299 22.20 -6.39 -2.80
N CYS A 300 21.22 -7.15 -3.34
CA CYS A 300 19.84 -7.12 -2.88
C CYS A 300 19.68 -7.58 -1.43
N ALA A 301 20.50 -8.51 -0.95
CA ALA A 301 20.48 -8.98 0.43
C ALA A 301 20.94 -7.89 1.41
N TYR A 302 21.97 -7.13 1.07
CA TYR A 302 22.40 -5.99 1.87
C TYR A 302 21.35 -4.87 1.87
N ALA A 303 20.71 -4.60 0.75
CA ALA A 303 19.60 -3.65 0.67
C ALA A 303 18.42 -4.10 1.56
N GLY A 304 18.06 -5.39 1.52
CA GLY A 304 17.04 -5.98 2.38
C GLY A 304 17.37 -5.93 3.87
N LEU A 305 18.64 -6.15 4.25
CA LEU A 305 19.10 -5.95 5.63
C LEU A 305 18.91 -4.50 6.09
N ALA A 306 19.31 -3.53 5.28
CA ALA A 306 19.16 -2.12 5.61
C ALA A 306 17.69 -1.77 5.87
N ASP A 307 16.80 -2.17 4.97
CA ASP A 307 15.36 -1.93 5.11
C ASP A 307 14.75 -2.63 6.31
N THR A 308 15.29 -3.80 6.67
CA THR A 308 14.84 -4.53 7.85
C THR A 308 15.26 -3.83 9.13
N TYR A 309 16.49 -3.28 9.21
CA TYR A 309 16.93 -2.49 10.35
C TYR A 309 16.08 -1.23 10.53
N VAL A 310 15.78 -0.51 9.45
CA VAL A 310 14.86 0.65 9.47
C VAL A 310 13.49 0.22 9.99
N SER A 311 12.95 -0.90 9.51
CA SER A 311 11.64 -1.40 9.93
C SER A 311 11.59 -1.84 11.39
N LEU A 312 12.66 -2.45 11.91
CA LEU A 312 12.78 -2.81 13.32
C LEU A 312 12.77 -1.57 14.21
N SER A 313 13.48 -0.53 13.80
CA SER A 313 13.50 0.72 14.54
C SER A 313 12.16 1.45 14.53
N TYR A 314 11.48 1.52 13.38
CA TYR A 314 10.14 2.10 13.26
C TYR A 314 9.13 1.45 14.21
N ASN A 315 9.32 0.16 14.53
CA ASN A 315 8.50 -0.61 15.48
C ASN A 315 9.06 -0.63 16.91
N TYR A 316 10.07 0.17 17.23
CA TYR A 316 10.76 0.23 18.55
C TYR A 316 11.32 -1.13 19.02
N LEU A 317 11.77 -1.95 18.07
CA LEU A 317 12.43 -3.24 18.31
C LEU A 317 13.95 -3.14 18.28
N LEU A 318 14.48 -2.03 17.78
CA LEU A 318 15.90 -1.70 17.68
C LEU A 318 16.07 -0.19 17.92
N PRO A 319 17.06 0.26 18.72
CA PRO A 319 17.34 1.69 18.91
C PRO A 319 17.63 2.38 17.57
N SER A 320 17.03 3.56 17.34
CA SER A 320 17.07 4.23 16.03
C SER A 320 18.50 4.58 15.59
N GLN A 321 19.35 5.07 16.49
CA GLN A 321 20.74 5.40 16.16
C GLN A 321 21.55 4.14 15.78
N TYR A 322 21.30 3.02 16.47
CA TYR A 322 21.99 1.76 16.16
C TYR A 322 21.46 1.17 14.83
N ALA A 323 20.16 1.21 14.61
CA ALA A 323 19.57 0.81 13.34
C ALA A 323 20.12 1.62 12.16
N ALA A 324 20.26 2.94 12.34
CA ALA A 324 20.83 3.83 11.33
C ALA A 324 22.28 3.47 10.97
N LEU A 325 23.11 3.12 11.96
CA LEU A 325 24.49 2.66 11.72
C LEU A 325 24.52 1.36 10.92
N LEU A 326 23.71 0.38 11.30
CA LEU A 326 23.63 -0.92 10.60
C LEU A 326 23.06 -0.76 9.20
N ALA A 327 22.00 0.01 9.04
CA ALA A 327 21.38 0.27 7.74
C ALA A 327 22.35 1.00 6.80
N LYS A 328 23.07 2.01 7.30
CA LYS A 328 24.07 2.75 6.53
C LYS A 328 25.20 1.83 6.02
N ALA A 329 25.78 1.01 6.88
CA ALA A 329 26.83 0.07 6.49
C ALA A 329 26.36 -0.93 5.43
N ALA A 330 25.11 -1.42 5.57
CA ALA A 330 24.50 -2.32 4.61
C ALA A 330 24.25 -1.63 3.26
N VAL A 331 23.65 -0.42 3.24
CA VAL A 331 23.43 0.37 2.01
C VAL A 331 24.74 0.70 1.31
N GLU A 332 25.76 1.13 2.05
CA GLU A 332 27.09 1.42 1.46
C GLU A 332 27.71 0.19 0.81
N THR A 333 27.50 -0.99 1.38
CA THR A 333 27.96 -2.24 0.78
C THR A 333 27.16 -2.58 -0.46
N ALA A 334 25.83 -2.46 -0.41
CA ALA A 334 24.95 -2.70 -1.55
C ALA A 334 25.30 -1.78 -2.74
N LEU A 335 25.52 -0.49 -2.49
CA LEU A 335 25.91 0.50 -3.50
C LEU A 335 27.26 0.19 -4.17
N ARG A 336 28.22 -0.35 -3.42
CA ARG A 336 29.53 -0.79 -4.02
C ARG A 336 29.36 -2.00 -4.92
N LEU A 337 28.39 -2.87 -4.62
CA LEU A 337 28.16 -4.10 -5.36
C LEU A 337 27.30 -3.87 -6.62
N ASP A 338 26.23 -3.10 -6.49
CA ASP A 338 25.32 -2.80 -7.60
C ASP A 338 24.66 -1.41 -7.41
N PRO A 339 25.31 -0.33 -7.84
CA PRO A 339 24.80 1.03 -7.70
C PRO A 339 23.58 1.31 -8.59
N GLU A 340 23.35 0.53 -9.63
CA GLU A 340 22.24 0.74 -10.58
C GLU A 340 20.96 -0.01 -10.19
N SER A 341 21.04 -0.92 -9.24
CA SER A 341 19.89 -1.66 -8.75
C SER A 341 18.84 -0.74 -8.15
N LEU A 342 17.61 -0.76 -8.67
CA LEU A 342 16.48 0.01 -8.14
C LEU A 342 16.21 -0.31 -6.66
N GLN A 343 16.35 -1.57 -6.29
CA GLN A 343 16.21 -2.03 -4.91
C GLN A 343 17.21 -1.33 -3.98
N VAL A 344 18.49 -1.26 -4.39
CA VAL A 344 19.56 -0.61 -3.63
C VAL A 344 19.30 0.90 -3.54
N GLN A 345 18.86 1.52 -4.63
CA GLN A 345 18.52 2.94 -4.66
C GLN A 345 17.32 3.25 -3.75
N ASN A 346 16.28 2.43 -3.75
CA ASN A 346 15.15 2.58 -2.84
C ASN A 346 15.57 2.45 -1.37
N SER A 347 16.49 1.54 -1.05
CA SER A 347 17.01 1.39 0.32
C SER A 347 17.88 2.58 0.73
N LEU A 348 18.65 3.18 -0.19
CA LEU A 348 19.35 4.44 0.04
C LEU A 348 18.37 5.59 0.34
N ILE A 349 17.33 5.75 -0.48
CA ILE A 349 16.31 6.79 -0.29
C ILE A 349 15.61 6.59 1.07
N ASN A 350 15.26 5.34 1.43
CA ASN A 350 14.68 5.02 2.72
C ASN A 350 15.60 5.42 3.90
N LEU A 351 16.89 5.15 3.80
CA LEU A 351 17.90 5.58 4.78
C LEU A 351 17.97 7.10 4.90
N LEU A 352 18.02 7.80 3.76
CA LEU A 352 18.12 9.27 3.70
C LEU A 352 16.90 9.95 4.34
N ILE A 353 15.68 9.42 4.11
CA ILE A 353 14.46 9.98 4.67
C ILE A 353 14.37 9.73 6.18
N ASN A 354 14.53 8.47 6.60
CA ASN A 354 14.13 8.04 7.94
C ASN A 354 15.27 8.06 8.96
N CYS A 355 16.54 7.90 8.52
CA CYS A 355 17.67 7.77 9.44
C CYS A 355 18.55 9.01 9.47
N THR A 356 18.98 9.51 8.31
CA THR A 356 19.92 10.63 8.24
C THR A 356 19.21 11.98 8.14
N TRP A 357 17.95 11.99 7.71
CA TRP A 357 17.13 13.18 7.45
C TRP A 357 17.71 14.09 6.36
N ASP A 358 18.52 13.53 5.45
CA ASP A 358 19.02 14.25 4.28
C ASP A 358 17.95 14.24 3.17
N TRP A 359 16.92 15.06 3.41
CA TRP A 359 15.75 15.10 2.53
C TRP A 359 16.08 15.68 1.15
N ALA A 360 17.05 16.58 1.08
CA ALA A 360 17.49 17.14 -0.21
C ALA A 360 18.18 16.07 -1.08
N ALA A 361 19.01 15.22 -0.50
CA ALA A 361 19.59 14.08 -1.22
C ALA A 361 18.55 13.03 -1.59
N ALA A 362 17.59 12.76 -0.68
CA ALA A 362 16.50 11.83 -0.95
C ALA A 362 15.63 12.29 -2.13
N GLU A 363 15.21 13.55 -2.15
CA GLU A 363 14.40 14.13 -3.22
C GLU A 363 15.15 14.10 -4.56
N ARG A 364 16.39 14.56 -4.58
CA ARG A 364 17.23 14.53 -5.80
C ARG A 364 17.37 13.12 -6.37
N ARG A 365 17.69 12.12 -5.53
CA ARG A 365 17.81 10.73 -5.97
C ARG A 365 16.51 10.16 -6.50
N THR A 366 15.40 10.46 -5.83
CA THR A 366 14.08 10.00 -6.29
C THR A 366 13.72 10.60 -7.65
N LEU A 367 13.97 11.90 -7.85
CA LEU A 367 13.72 12.55 -9.13
C LEU A 367 14.61 11.98 -10.26
N GLU A 368 15.89 11.67 -9.98
CA GLU A 368 16.79 11.01 -10.94
C GLU A 368 16.24 9.63 -11.38
N LEU A 369 15.65 8.85 -10.46
CA LEU A 369 15.01 7.56 -10.78
C LEU A 369 13.74 7.76 -11.63
N ILE A 370 12.90 8.74 -11.29
CA ILE A 370 11.68 9.04 -12.03
C ILE A 370 12.03 9.52 -13.46
N ASP A 371 12.96 10.45 -13.59
CA ASP A 371 13.37 11.03 -14.88
C ASP A 371 14.02 9.97 -15.81
N SER A 372 14.69 8.98 -15.22
CA SER A 372 15.27 7.86 -15.98
C SER A 372 14.28 6.73 -16.29
N GLY A 373 13.03 6.86 -15.85
CA GLY A 373 12.01 5.80 -15.98
C GLY A 373 12.25 4.56 -15.11
N LYS A 374 13.22 4.62 -14.20
CA LYS A 374 13.54 3.56 -13.25
C LYS A 374 12.80 3.82 -11.93
N MET A 375 11.52 3.54 -11.88
CA MET A 375 10.72 3.68 -10.65
C MET A 375 9.74 2.53 -10.50
N ASP A 376 9.39 2.21 -9.27
CA ASP A 376 8.36 1.25 -8.90
C ASP A 376 7.38 1.85 -7.87
N ALA A 377 6.40 1.08 -7.45
CA ALA A 377 5.44 1.51 -6.42
C ALA A 377 6.13 1.90 -5.11
N ARG A 378 7.25 1.25 -4.77
CA ARG A 378 8.03 1.56 -3.58
C ARG A 378 8.76 2.90 -3.68
N THR A 379 9.36 3.22 -4.82
CA THR A 379 9.98 4.54 -5.08
C THR A 379 8.95 5.65 -4.84
N LEU A 380 7.75 5.49 -5.38
CA LEU A 380 6.64 6.44 -5.22
C LEU A 380 6.15 6.52 -3.78
N GLN A 381 6.09 5.39 -3.06
CA GLN A 381 5.74 5.34 -1.64
C GLN A 381 6.74 6.12 -0.78
N LEU A 382 8.05 5.93 -1.00
CA LEU A 382 9.09 6.65 -0.28
C LEU A 382 9.03 8.15 -0.58
N TYR A 383 8.80 8.52 -1.84
CA TYR A 383 8.66 9.93 -2.22
C TYR A 383 7.41 10.56 -1.62
N SER A 384 6.29 9.84 -1.60
CA SER A 384 5.08 10.28 -0.90
C SER A 384 5.34 10.50 0.60
N THR A 385 6.11 9.62 1.25
CA THR A 385 6.49 9.78 2.66
C THR A 385 7.31 11.05 2.89
N LEU A 386 8.26 11.35 2.00
CA LEU A 386 9.05 12.57 2.04
C LEU A 386 8.15 13.81 1.87
N MET A 387 7.20 13.78 0.92
CA MET A 387 6.26 14.88 0.71
C MET A 387 5.35 15.12 1.92
N ILE A 388 4.91 14.05 2.61
CA ILE A 388 4.17 14.18 3.88
C ILE A 388 5.02 14.90 4.93
N SER A 389 6.30 14.51 5.09
CA SER A 389 7.19 15.12 6.09
C SER A 389 7.46 16.60 5.82
N GLN A 390 7.39 17.03 4.58
CA GLN A 390 7.54 18.42 4.15
C GLN A 390 6.22 19.21 4.11
N GLY A 391 5.07 18.56 4.38
CA GLY A 391 3.74 19.20 4.30
C GLY A 391 3.22 19.42 2.88
N ARG A 392 3.83 18.80 1.88
CA ARG A 392 3.42 18.84 0.47
C ARG A 392 2.34 17.78 0.22
N HIS A 393 1.18 17.96 0.85
CA HIS A 393 0.15 16.92 0.96
C HIS A 393 -0.47 16.54 -0.38
N ASP A 394 -0.74 17.49 -1.28
CA ASP A 394 -1.33 17.21 -2.59
C ASP A 394 -0.39 16.34 -3.46
N GLU A 395 0.91 16.64 -3.40
CA GLU A 395 1.92 15.85 -4.10
C GLU A 395 2.05 14.45 -3.48
N ALA A 396 2.03 14.36 -2.14
CA ALA A 396 2.06 13.08 -1.43
C ALA A 396 0.90 12.18 -1.85
N ILE A 397 -0.31 12.72 -1.94
CA ILE A 397 -1.52 12.00 -2.37
C ILE A 397 -1.37 11.55 -3.84
N SER A 398 -0.93 12.44 -4.72
CA SER A 398 -0.74 12.13 -6.14
C SER A 398 0.25 10.99 -6.35
N LEU A 399 1.40 11.02 -5.66
CA LEU A 399 2.42 9.98 -5.71
C LEU A 399 1.93 8.65 -5.14
N ALA A 400 1.23 8.69 -3.99
CA ALA A 400 0.67 7.49 -3.38
C ALA A 400 -0.39 6.83 -4.28
N LEU A 401 -1.27 7.62 -4.91
CA LEU A 401 -2.25 7.13 -5.88
C LEU A 401 -1.58 6.59 -7.15
N HIS A 402 -0.45 7.14 -7.57
CA HIS A 402 0.33 6.59 -8.67
C HIS A 402 0.90 5.21 -8.27
N GLY A 403 1.49 5.07 -7.09
CA GLY A 403 1.94 3.77 -6.56
C GLY A 403 0.79 2.76 -6.46
N TYR A 404 -0.39 3.20 -6.02
CA TYR A 404 -1.60 2.37 -5.98
C TYR A 404 -2.02 1.85 -7.37
N ARG A 405 -1.91 2.66 -8.42
CA ARG A 405 -2.17 2.19 -9.79
C ARG A 405 -1.20 1.11 -10.27
N LEU A 406 0.05 1.14 -9.79
CA LEU A 406 1.05 0.11 -10.10
C LEU A 406 0.81 -1.18 -9.28
N GLU A 407 0.48 -1.05 -8.00
CA GLU A 407 0.30 -2.19 -7.08
C GLU A 407 -0.99 -2.04 -6.24
N PRO A 408 -2.18 -2.20 -6.83
CA PRO A 408 -3.45 -1.93 -6.14
C PRO A 408 -3.76 -2.91 -5.01
N LEU A 409 -3.14 -4.08 -4.98
CA LEU A 409 -3.34 -5.10 -3.95
C LEU A 409 -2.27 -5.10 -2.85
N SER A 410 -1.26 -4.25 -2.95
CA SER A 410 -0.28 -4.10 -1.89
C SER A 410 -0.92 -3.40 -0.69
N ASP A 411 -1.03 -4.10 0.44
CA ASP A 411 -1.52 -3.56 1.71
C ASP A 411 -0.70 -2.34 2.16
N TRP A 412 0.62 -2.41 1.91
CA TRP A 412 1.55 -1.34 2.23
C TRP A 412 1.32 -0.10 1.36
N ILE A 413 1.12 -0.26 0.05
CA ILE A 413 0.85 0.86 -0.86
C ILE A 413 -0.53 1.47 -0.58
N ASN A 414 -1.55 0.63 -0.35
CA ASN A 414 -2.87 1.09 0.09
C ASN A 414 -2.79 1.85 1.42
N GLY A 415 -2.00 1.34 2.37
CA GLY A 415 -1.72 2.01 3.64
C GLY A 415 -1.05 3.38 3.44
N GLN A 416 -0.16 3.52 2.46
CA GLN A 416 0.48 4.80 2.13
C GLN A 416 -0.51 5.82 1.57
N VAL A 417 -1.45 5.40 0.70
CA VAL A 417 -2.51 6.29 0.21
C VAL A 417 -3.36 6.79 1.38
N ALA A 418 -3.76 5.88 2.27
CA ALA A 418 -4.50 6.24 3.47
C ALA A 418 -3.71 7.20 4.37
N LEU A 419 -2.40 6.98 4.54
CA LEU A 419 -1.52 7.83 5.33
C LEU A 419 -1.39 9.24 4.74
N ALA A 420 -1.26 9.35 3.41
CA ALA A 420 -1.20 10.64 2.72
C ALA A 420 -2.48 11.46 2.93
N TYR A 421 -3.64 10.83 2.78
CA TYR A 421 -4.93 11.48 3.09
C TYR A 421 -5.07 11.84 4.58
N PHE A 422 -4.58 10.99 5.49
CA PHE A 422 -4.61 11.27 6.93
C PHE A 422 -3.87 12.57 7.27
N TYR A 423 -2.64 12.73 6.78
CA TYR A 423 -1.85 13.93 7.05
C TYR A 423 -2.37 15.17 6.29
N ALA A 424 -3.10 14.99 5.22
CA ALA A 424 -3.84 16.06 4.53
C ALA A 424 -5.13 16.46 5.28
N GLY A 425 -5.53 15.73 6.34
CA GLY A 425 -6.77 15.96 7.08
C GLY A 425 -8.03 15.44 6.39
N ASP A 426 -7.90 14.72 5.29
CA ASP A 426 -9.02 14.07 4.59
C ASP A 426 -9.32 12.69 5.19
N TYR A 427 -9.96 12.70 6.34
CA TYR A 427 -10.30 11.49 7.08
C TYR A 427 -11.35 10.62 6.36
N SER A 428 -12.13 11.18 5.46
CA SER A 428 -13.12 10.43 4.69
C SER A 428 -12.44 9.48 3.69
N ASN A 429 -11.50 9.99 2.91
CA ASN A 429 -10.71 9.17 2.00
C ASN A 429 -9.74 8.26 2.77
N THR A 430 -9.16 8.72 3.88
CA THR A 430 -8.37 7.84 4.77
C THR A 430 -9.15 6.59 5.15
N LEU A 431 -10.38 6.75 5.65
CA LEU A 431 -11.22 5.61 6.06
C LEU A 431 -11.60 4.69 4.91
N SER A 432 -11.84 5.25 3.72
CA SER A 432 -12.13 4.44 2.54
C SER A 432 -10.97 3.49 2.22
N PHE A 433 -9.75 4.03 2.12
CA PHE A 433 -8.56 3.21 1.81
C PHE A 433 -8.17 2.27 2.94
N VAL A 434 -8.25 2.70 4.20
CA VAL A 434 -7.93 1.83 5.35
C VAL A 434 -8.89 0.66 5.45
N ARG A 435 -10.19 0.87 5.27
CA ARG A 435 -11.18 -0.21 5.29
C ARG A 435 -10.96 -1.18 4.16
N HIS A 436 -10.72 -0.67 2.94
CA HIS A 436 -10.35 -1.51 1.80
C HIS A 436 -9.08 -2.33 2.09
N THR A 437 -8.05 -1.72 2.67
CA THR A 437 -6.82 -2.43 3.06
C THR A 437 -7.09 -3.55 4.07
N ILE A 438 -7.94 -3.29 5.08
CA ILE A 438 -8.33 -4.30 6.09
C ILE A 438 -9.20 -5.40 5.46
N GLU A 439 -10.04 -5.09 4.48
CA GLU A 439 -10.81 -6.09 3.73
C GLU A 439 -9.89 -7.00 2.93
N LEU A 440 -8.87 -6.45 2.25
CA LEU A 440 -7.85 -7.22 1.54
C LEU A 440 -6.99 -8.06 2.49
N GLN A 441 -6.54 -7.46 3.59
CA GLN A 441 -5.64 -8.07 4.56
C GLN A 441 -6.12 -7.83 6.00
N PRO A 442 -7.04 -8.68 6.53
CA PRO A 442 -7.61 -8.50 7.87
C PRO A 442 -6.59 -8.57 9.01
N GLN A 443 -5.39 -9.11 8.74
CA GLN A 443 -4.31 -9.22 9.72
C GLN A 443 -3.27 -8.09 9.61
N PHE A 444 -3.47 -7.12 8.74
CA PHE A 444 -2.55 -6.00 8.59
C PHE A 444 -2.68 -5.02 9.77
N MET A 445 -1.82 -5.20 10.76
CA MET A 445 -1.87 -4.44 12.03
C MET A 445 -1.80 -2.92 11.84
N MET A 446 -1.04 -2.44 10.82
CA MET A 446 -0.90 -1.01 10.55
C MET A 446 -2.19 -0.40 9.99
N GLY A 447 -2.99 -1.17 9.25
CA GLY A 447 -4.33 -0.76 8.83
C GLY A 447 -5.23 -0.50 10.04
N HIS A 448 -5.26 -1.40 11.01
CA HIS A 448 -6.00 -1.21 12.26
C HIS A 448 -5.48 -0.04 13.09
N ALA A 449 -4.16 0.17 13.13
CA ALA A 449 -3.55 1.31 13.82
C ALA A 449 -3.95 2.65 13.18
N LEU A 450 -3.92 2.75 11.85
CA LEU A 450 -4.31 3.96 11.12
C LEU A 450 -5.84 4.20 11.19
N LEU A 451 -6.65 3.12 11.15
CA LEU A 451 -8.09 3.22 11.41
C LEU A 451 -8.36 3.84 12.77
N GLY A 452 -7.71 3.32 13.82
CA GLY A 452 -7.87 3.84 15.17
C GLY A 452 -7.43 5.29 15.29
N ARG A 453 -6.25 5.67 14.74
CA ARG A 453 -5.80 7.07 14.70
C ARG A 453 -6.82 7.99 14.02
N THR A 454 -7.35 7.56 12.89
CA THR A 454 -8.33 8.35 12.12
C THR A 454 -9.64 8.53 12.88
N GLU A 455 -10.12 7.49 13.56
CA GLU A 455 -11.35 7.59 14.35
C GLU A 455 -11.15 8.44 15.63
N VAL A 456 -9.92 8.50 16.20
CA VAL A 456 -9.60 9.48 17.28
C VAL A 456 -9.75 10.91 16.77
N GLU A 457 -9.16 11.25 15.63
CA GLU A 457 -9.24 12.61 15.06
C GLU A 457 -10.68 13.01 14.67
N ARG A 458 -11.56 12.03 14.48
CA ARG A 458 -12.99 12.23 14.22
C ARG A 458 -13.86 12.29 15.49
N GLY A 459 -13.28 12.04 16.66
CA GLY A 459 -14.00 11.97 17.93
C GLY A 459 -14.79 10.68 18.15
N ASN A 460 -14.53 9.62 17.36
CA ASN A 460 -15.21 8.34 17.47
C ASN A 460 -14.42 7.38 18.38
N TRP A 461 -14.33 7.70 19.66
CA TRP A 461 -13.45 7.04 20.64
C TRP A 461 -13.65 5.53 20.74
N ASP A 462 -14.89 5.06 20.79
CA ASP A 462 -15.19 3.62 20.92
C ASP A 462 -14.68 2.84 19.70
N GLN A 463 -14.89 3.37 18.50
CA GLN A 463 -14.40 2.76 17.26
C GLN A 463 -12.86 2.79 17.19
N ALA A 464 -12.25 3.87 17.66
CA ALA A 464 -10.81 4.00 17.73
C ALA A 464 -10.19 2.95 18.65
N ILE A 465 -10.72 2.81 19.87
CA ILE A 465 -10.27 1.85 20.88
C ILE A 465 -10.45 0.41 20.37
N LEU A 466 -11.59 0.11 19.73
CA LEU A 466 -11.84 -1.22 19.14
C LEU A 466 -10.80 -1.57 18.07
N ALA A 467 -10.54 -0.65 17.13
CA ALA A 467 -9.56 -0.85 16.07
C ALA A 467 -8.13 -1.02 16.62
N LEU A 468 -7.75 -0.18 17.59
CA LEU A 468 -6.41 -0.25 18.21
C LEU A 468 -6.21 -1.52 19.06
N ASN A 469 -7.24 -2.00 19.77
CA ASN A 469 -7.16 -3.29 20.45
C ASN A 469 -6.95 -4.43 19.46
N ARG A 470 -7.65 -4.42 18.31
CA ARG A 470 -7.42 -5.43 17.28
C ARG A 470 -5.99 -5.36 16.73
N GLY A 471 -5.47 -4.15 16.47
CA GLY A 471 -4.07 -3.96 16.07
C GLY A 471 -3.08 -4.45 17.13
N LEU A 472 -3.38 -4.24 18.41
CA LEU A 472 -2.54 -4.67 19.52
C LEU A 472 -2.47 -6.19 19.63
N GLU A 473 -3.60 -6.89 19.49
CA GLU A 473 -3.66 -8.35 19.43
C GLU A 473 -2.81 -8.91 18.27
N LEU A 474 -3.00 -8.37 17.06
CA LEU A 474 -2.29 -8.80 15.85
C LEU A 474 -0.78 -8.57 15.95
N SER A 475 -0.37 -7.48 16.58
CA SER A 475 1.05 -7.12 16.76
C SER A 475 1.74 -7.81 17.93
N LYS A 476 1.01 -8.59 18.74
CA LYS A 476 1.50 -9.17 20.00
C LYS A 476 2.09 -8.10 20.92
N HIS A 477 1.29 -7.09 21.24
CA HIS A 477 1.63 -5.98 22.14
C HIS A 477 2.78 -5.07 21.63
N SER A 478 2.69 -4.62 20.36
CA SER A 478 3.60 -3.62 19.80
C SER A 478 3.58 -2.33 20.64
N PRO A 479 4.76 -1.78 21.02
CA PRO A 479 4.86 -0.50 21.74
C PRO A 479 4.19 0.65 21.02
N CYS A 480 4.30 0.66 19.68
CA CYS A 480 3.69 1.67 18.83
C CYS A 480 2.16 1.69 18.99
N ILE A 481 1.52 0.52 18.91
CA ILE A 481 0.06 0.44 18.99
C ILE A 481 -0.42 0.64 20.43
N LEU A 482 0.35 0.20 21.41
CA LEU A 482 0.06 0.43 22.82
C LEU A 482 0.05 1.94 23.14
N ALA A 483 1.00 2.71 22.60
CA ALA A 483 1.04 4.16 22.74
C ALA A 483 -0.14 4.85 22.04
N LEU A 484 -0.55 4.36 20.86
CA LEU A 484 -1.76 4.86 20.18
C LEU A 484 -3.04 4.55 20.96
N LEU A 485 -3.11 3.39 21.61
CA LEU A 485 -4.23 3.04 22.48
C LEU A 485 -4.28 3.96 23.72
N ALA A 486 -3.11 4.24 24.32
CA ALA A 486 -3.02 5.22 25.41
C ALA A 486 -3.49 6.62 24.96
N TYR A 487 -3.11 7.03 23.74
CA TYR A 487 -3.59 8.29 23.14
C TYR A 487 -5.10 8.30 22.95
N ALA A 488 -5.70 7.20 22.46
CA ALA A 488 -7.13 7.11 22.26
C ALA A 488 -7.92 7.22 23.59
N HIS A 489 -7.47 6.51 24.65
CA HIS A 489 -8.07 6.63 25.99
C HIS A 489 -7.92 8.04 26.57
N ALA A 490 -6.74 8.66 26.41
CA ALA A 490 -6.51 10.03 26.86
C ALA A 490 -7.43 11.03 26.14
N ALA A 491 -7.61 10.87 24.81
CA ALA A 491 -8.51 11.70 24.01
C ALA A 491 -9.99 11.49 24.36
N ALA A 492 -10.37 10.27 24.74
CA ALA A 492 -11.70 9.95 25.24
C ALA A 492 -11.97 10.45 26.68
N GLY A 493 -10.94 10.99 27.38
CA GLY A 493 -11.05 11.45 28.77
C GLY A 493 -10.81 10.36 29.82
N ASP A 494 -10.50 9.14 29.44
CA ASP A 494 -10.14 8.05 30.35
C ASP A 494 -8.65 8.14 30.75
N VAL A 495 -8.36 9.14 31.57
CA VAL A 495 -7.00 9.45 32.06
C VAL A 495 -6.41 8.29 32.87
N ALA A 496 -7.23 7.56 33.59
CA ALA A 496 -6.77 6.45 34.43
C ALA A 496 -6.23 5.32 33.57
N LYS A 497 -6.95 4.93 32.53
CA LYS A 497 -6.51 3.89 31.59
C LYS A 497 -5.32 4.34 30.75
N ALA A 498 -5.30 5.59 30.28
CA ALA A 498 -4.16 6.16 29.57
C ALA A 498 -2.87 6.09 30.40
N ASN A 499 -2.91 6.49 31.67
CA ASN A 499 -1.77 6.41 32.59
C ASN A 499 -1.33 4.95 32.85
N SER A 500 -2.28 4.02 33.01
CA SER A 500 -1.96 2.59 33.15
C SER A 500 -1.18 2.04 31.95
N LEU A 501 -1.59 2.42 30.72
CA LEU A 501 -0.90 2.02 29.48
C LEU A 501 0.47 2.70 29.33
N LEU A 502 0.63 3.94 29.80
CA LEU A 502 1.95 4.60 29.83
C LEU A 502 2.92 3.91 30.78
N LEU A 503 2.44 3.42 31.94
CA LEU A 503 3.27 2.64 32.87
C LEU A 503 3.70 1.32 32.23
N GLU A 504 2.76 0.59 31.59
CA GLU A 504 3.06 -0.64 30.85
C GLU A 504 4.12 -0.41 29.74
N LEU A 505 4.08 0.73 29.05
CA LEU A 505 5.08 1.12 28.06
C LEU A 505 6.49 1.31 28.66
N GLY A 506 6.58 1.75 29.91
CA GLY A 506 7.85 1.95 30.62
C GLY A 506 8.44 0.66 31.20
N GLU A 507 7.62 -0.35 31.46
CA GLU A 507 8.05 -1.58 32.11
C GLU A 507 8.85 -2.50 31.17
N GLY A 508 10.01 -2.96 31.62
CA GLY A 508 10.80 -4.00 30.94
C GLY A 508 11.43 -3.61 29.60
N ARG A 509 11.47 -2.33 29.24
CA ARG A 509 12.05 -1.84 27.99
C ARG A 509 13.36 -1.11 28.21
N SER A 510 14.28 -1.25 27.26
CA SER A 510 15.42 -0.37 27.15
C SER A 510 14.96 1.07 26.94
N SER A 511 15.61 2.03 27.60
CA SER A 511 15.33 3.45 27.39
C SER A 511 15.37 3.88 25.92
N ASP A 512 16.20 3.22 25.12
CA ASP A 512 16.47 3.57 23.72
C ASP A 512 15.43 3.02 22.74
N CYS A 513 14.57 2.07 23.18
CA CYS A 513 13.44 1.54 22.45
C CYS A 513 12.08 2.06 22.97
N PHE A 514 12.10 3.14 23.73
CA PHE A 514 10.89 3.77 24.25
C PHE A 514 10.22 4.62 23.16
N PRO A 515 8.90 4.52 22.95
CA PRO A 515 8.18 5.22 21.90
C PRO A 515 7.93 6.70 22.26
N ALA A 516 9.02 7.46 22.44
CA ALA A 516 8.97 8.83 22.94
C ALA A 516 8.11 9.76 22.10
N TYR A 517 8.14 9.62 20.78
CA TYR A 517 7.29 10.38 19.86
C TYR A 517 5.79 10.15 20.12
N ASP A 518 5.37 8.90 20.18
CA ASP A 518 3.95 8.56 20.39
C ASP A 518 3.50 8.88 21.83
N VAL A 519 4.37 8.69 22.84
CA VAL A 519 4.10 9.06 24.24
C VAL A 519 3.99 10.57 24.41
N SER A 520 4.77 11.34 23.64
CA SER A 520 4.63 12.81 23.62
C SER A 520 3.23 13.24 23.22
N ALA A 521 2.61 12.56 22.23
CA ALA A 521 1.25 12.86 21.80
C ALA A 521 0.20 12.56 22.92
N VAL A 522 0.43 11.51 23.72
CA VAL A 522 -0.44 11.21 24.88
C VAL A 522 -0.38 12.35 25.90
N HIS A 523 0.82 12.82 26.25
CA HIS A 523 0.96 13.93 27.18
C HIS A 523 0.41 15.25 26.62
N ALA A 524 0.50 15.47 25.30
CA ALA A 524 -0.08 16.65 24.66
C ALA A 524 -1.60 16.70 24.80
N VAL A 525 -2.31 15.59 24.56
CA VAL A 525 -3.77 15.54 24.72
C VAL A 525 -4.19 15.61 26.19
N LEU A 526 -3.38 15.10 27.12
CA LEU A 526 -3.58 15.24 28.56
C LEU A 526 -3.25 16.66 29.09
N LYS A 527 -2.87 17.59 28.22
CA LYS A 527 -2.46 18.97 28.56
C LYS A 527 -1.23 19.04 29.48
N GLN A 528 -0.41 18.03 29.46
CA GLN A 528 0.85 17.92 30.22
C GLN A 528 2.02 18.43 29.36
N GLU A 529 2.00 19.73 29.03
CA GLU A 529 2.91 20.36 28.05
C GLU A 529 4.39 20.08 28.33
N GLY A 530 4.82 20.18 29.60
CA GLY A 530 6.22 19.94 29.98
C GLY A 530 6.68 18.51 29.65
N GLN A 531 5.87 17.51 29.94
CA GLN A 531 6.15 16.10 29.65
C GLN A 531 6.07 15.82 28.14
N ALA A 532 5.12 16.44 27.44
CA ALA A 532 5.01 16.32 25.99
C ALA A 532 6.27 16.85 25.29
N LEU A 533 6.73 18.07 25.65
CA LEU A 533 7.94 18.67 25.10
C LEU A 533 9.22 17.90 25.48
N GLN A 534 9.29 17.36 26.68
CA GLN A 534 10.42 16.52 27.11
C GLN A 534 10.50 15.24 26.24
N ASN A 535 9.37 14.58 25.98
CA ASN A 535 9.37 13.36 25.17
C ASN A 535 9.60 13.65 23.67
N ILE A 536 9.13 14.80 23.14
CA ILE A 536 9.45 15.18 21.75
C ILE A 536 10.95 15.50 21.58
N HIS A 537 11.54 16.17 22.57
CA HIS A 537 13.00 16.41 22.59
C HIS A 537 13.78 15.08 22.63
N ARG A 538 13.34 14.16 23.49
CA ARG A 538 13.92 12.82 23.55
C ARG A 538 13.80 12.10 22.20
N ALA A 539 12.62 12.15 21.54
CA ALA A 539 12.44 11.55 20.23
C ALA A 539 13.39 12.15 19.18
N TYR A 540 13.62 13.47 19.23
CA TYR A 540 14.61 14.16 18.39
C TYR A 540 16.03 13.67 18.68
N ASP A 541 16.45 13.63 19.95
CA ASP A 541 17.80 13.22 20.37
C ASP A 541 18.11 11.76 20.01
N THR A 542 17.11 10.87 20.16
CA THR A 542 17.25 9.46 19.82
C THR A 542 17.05 9.17 18.33
N ARG A 543 16.78 10.19 17.52
CA ARG A 543 16.47 10.05 16.09
C ARG A 543 15.30 9.09 15.84
N ASP A 544 14.24 9.19 16.65
CA ASP A 544 13.00 8.41 16.44
C ASP A 544 12.47 8.70 15.05
N MET A 545 12.30 7.65 14.23
CA MET A 545 11.98 7.79 12.81
C MET A 545 10.63 8.46 12.54
N LYS A 546 9.69 8.45 13.50
CA LYS A 546 8.41 9.13 13.36
C LYS A 546 8.50 10.64 13.53
N THR A 547 9.60 11.13 14.08
CA THR A 547 9.81 12.57 14.31
C THR A 547 9.78 13.39 13.02
N ILE A 548 10.04 12.77 11.88
CA ILE A 548 9.90 13.42 10.55
C ILE A 548 8.51 14.00 10.29
N PHE A 549 7.47 13.50 10.96
CA PHE A 549 6.09 13.96 10.79
C PHE A 549 5.66 15.04 11.80
N VAL A 550 6.53 15.46 12.72
CA VAL A 550 6.17 16.30 13.87
C VAL A 550 5.45 17.60 13.50
N ASN A 551 5.85 18.23 12.40
CA ASN A 551 5.26 19.49 11.93
C ASN A 551 3.81 19.35 11.43
N HIS A 552 3.44 18.16 10.98
CA HIS A 552 2.17 17.92 10.29
C HIS A 552 1.25 16.94 11.05
N ASP A 553 1.75 16.28 12.11
CA ASP A 553 0.93 15.37 12.91
C ASP A 553 -0.15 16.13 13.68
N PRO A 554 -1.45 15.84 13.46
CA PRO A 554 -2.55 16.52 14.10
C PRO A 554 -2.52 16.41 15.64
N ARG A 555 -1.93 15.36 16.19
CA ARG A 555 -1.80 15.10 17.62
C ARG A 555 -1.02 16.20 18.38
N PHE A 556 -0.21 16.99 17.68
CA PHE A 556 0.57 18.09 18.26
C PHE A 556 0.00 19.48 17.98
N ALA A 557 -1.25 19.57 17.51
CA ALA A 557 -1.89 20.86 17.20
C ALA A 557 -1.85 21.85 18.37
N SER A 558 -2.01 21.36 19.61
CA SER A 558 -1.97 22.19 20.81
C SER A 558 -0.57 22.74 21.16
N LEU A 559 0.50 22.09 20.67
CA LEU A 559 1.88 22.46 20.97
C LEU A 559 2.53 23.35 19.90
N ARG A 560 1.94 23.43 18.70
CA ARG A 560 2.56 24.12 17.54
C ARG A 560 2.92 25.57 17.79
N ASN A 561 2.20 26.25 18.67
CA ASN A 561 2.42 27.67 19.00
C ASN A 561 3.44 27.86 20.13
N THR A 562 3.98 26.80 20.73
CA THR A 562 4.98 26.92 21.79
C THR A 562 6.37 27.08 21.20
N LEU A 563 7.15 28.01 21.74
CA LEU A 563 8.49 28.33 21.21
C LEU A 563 9.42 27.09 21.21
N ARG A 564 9.37 26.28 22.26
CA ARG A 564 10.18 25.05 22.37
C ARG A 564 9.84 24.02 21.31
N PHE A 565 8.53 23.83 21.04
CA PHE A 565 8.10 22.93 19.96
C PHE A 565 8.59 23.42 18.61
N GLN A 566 8.45 24.71 18.32
CA GLN A 566 8.92 25.32 17.07
C GLN A 566 10.42 25.18 16.87
N GLN A 567 11.20 25.31 17.92
CA GLN A 567 12.66 25.10 17.87
C GLN A 567 13.02 23.67 17.46
N ILE A 568 12.39 22.67 18.09
CA ILE A 568 12.61 21.25 17.74
C ILE A 568 12.13 20.97 16.31
N ALA A 569 10.94 21.42 15.98
CA ALA A 569 10.35 21.23 14.67
C ALA A 569 11.17 21.85 13.53
N SER A 570 11.74 23.06 13.77
CA SER A 570 12.64 23.73 12.83
C SER A 570 13.97 23.00 12.66
N SER A 571 14.53 22.44 13.76
CA SER A 571 15.77 21.66 13.70
C SER A 571 15.62 20.39 12.87
N ILE A 572 14.43 19.77 12.85
CA ILE A 572 14.13 18.61 12.02
C ILE A 572 14.01 19.00 10.54
N SER A 573 13.39 20.14 10.25
CA SER A 573 13.23 20.63 8.89
C SER A 573 14.55 21.17 8.27
N ALA A 574 15.52 21.53 9.10
CA ALA A 574 16.82 22.05 8.68
C ALA A 574 17.91 20.96 8.56
N ALA A 575 17.63 19.73 9.01
CA ALA A 575 18.55 18.60 8.95
C ALA A 575 18.54 17.96 7.57
#